data_75f831c0e239885e9f86eba7188bb227
#
_entry.id   75f831c0e239885e9f86eba7188bb227
#
_cell.length_a   1.000
_cell.length_b   1.000
_cell.length_c   1.000
_cell.angle_alpha   90.00
_cell.angle_beta   90.00
_cell.angle_gamma   90.00
#
_symmetry.space_group_name_H-M   'P 1'
#
loop_
_entity.id
_entity.type
_entity.pdbx_description
1 polymer ?
#
loop_
_entity_poly.entity_id
_entity_poly.type
_entity_poly.pdbx_seq_one_letter_code
_entity_poly.pdbx_strand_id
1 'polypeptide(L)'
;MSRHGIPESPSEYDDDSAFDSDGEANLYDSEDSADGSVTSSSRRGWRGKKDRPPRSRWQKALIIVLVSGLVLGLAGVGLFFFFTERYLGNIDQIANPFEELDDSARPAPVTPASGEPTITFLLVGSDSRDPSGEGPPGDRADVIMIMRITGDREKVQFISIPRDSWVPIPDRGLNKINAAYAFGGPSLLIRTVELLTAVRIDHFAAVDFSGFKEITDALGGVDVMVAEQTEQGGVTFEKGLNHLNGEEALIYVRQRKGLPGGDLDRVQRQQNYLRAVMDTVFQQNMLTDLGQTDSLLIALTAAISVDETFTNANMLGLAVSLGGLTRESLTFLTVPVAGLGREGAASVVYIDTAEAAPMWSYLLGDTLAEHIPEFGEDLLPEVPY
;
A
#
# COMPACT_ATOMS: atom_id res chain seq x y z
N MET A 1 34.67 48.20 20.39
CA MET A 1 33.74 49.12 21.06
C MET A 1 32.48 48.39 21.36
N SER A 2 32.36 48.10 22.59
CA SER A 2 31.24 48.08 23.55
C SER A 2 30.17 47.02 23.25
N ARG A 3 30.11 45.90 23.98
CA ARG A 3 29.78 45.53 25.37
C ARG A 3 28.33 45.78 25.78
N HIS A 4 27.81 44.72 26.34
CA HIS A 4 26.81 44.56 27.42
C HIS A 4 25.54 43.88 26.93
N GLY A 5 24.93 42.91 27.56
CA GLY A 5 25.19 42.24 28.83
C GLY A 5 24.00 41.31 29.13
N ILE A 6 24.27 40.19 29.76
CA ILE A 6 23.33 39.28 30.38
C ILE A 6 22.90 39.90 31.75
N PRO A 7 21.76 39.58 32.29
CA PRO A 7 21.69 38.92 33.57
C PRO A 7 20.63 37.79 33.61
N GLU A 8 20.96 36.55 34.03
CA GLU A 8 20.99 36.01 35.43
C GLU A 8 19.63 35.99 36.16
N SER A 9 19.31 34.76 36.54
CA SER A 9 18.27 34.37 37.51
C SER A 9 18.63 34.82 38.94
N PRO A 10 17.69 34.77 39.89
CA PRO A 10 17.81 33.70 40.88
C PRO A 10 16.51 33.14 41.47
N SER A 11 16.65 31.89 41.97
CA SER A 11 16.54 31.31 43.30
C SER A 11 15.11 31.05 43.78
N GLU A 12 14.79 29.80 44.00
CA GLU A 12 14.94 29.07 45.28
C GLU A 12 14.07 29.60 46.44
N TYR A 13 13.10 28.82 46.85
CA TYR A 13 12.81 28.61 48.26
C TYR A 13 12.11 27.25 48.49
N ASP A 14 12.79 26.47 49.33
CA ASP A 14 12.35 25.33 50.11
C ASP A 14 11.21 25.72 51.05
N ASP A 15 10.37 24.80 51.46
CA ASP A 15 10.34 24.37 52.85
C ASP A 15 9.32 23.24 53.10
N ASP A 16 9.83 22.24 53.72
CA ASP A 16 9.43 21.22 54.60
C ASP A 16 8.13 21.38 55.41
N SER A 17 7.49 20.24 55.64
CA SER A 17 7.19 19.59 56.95
C SER A 17 6.14 18.50 56.71
N ALA A 18 6.40 17.28 56.86
CA ALA A 18 6.74 16.30 57.88
C ALA A 18 5.79 16.31 59.10
N PHE A 19 5.55 15.12 59.54
CA PHE A 19 4.98 14.60 60.80
C PHE A 19 3.54 14.07 60.67
N ASP A 20 3.35 12.81 60.81
CA ASP A 20 3.60 11.76 61.84
C ASP A 20 2.27 11.35 62.49
N SER A 21 2.03 10.17 62.47
CA SER A 21 2.01 9.00 63.34
C SER A 21 0.72 8.73 64.13
N ASP A 22 0.37 7.50 64.03
CA ASP A 22 0.00 6.54 65.09
C ASP A 22 -1.15 6.84 66.06
N GLY A 23 -1.92 5.79 66.27
CA GLY A 23 -2.72 5.66 67.46
C GLY A 23 -3.74 4.55 67.43
N GLU A 24 -3.26 3.39 67.73
CA GLU A 24 -3.88 2.20 68.28
C GLU A 24 -5.07 2.37 69.21
N ALA A 25 -5.95 1.40 69.11
CA ALA A 25 -6.54 0.49 70.11
C ALA A 25 -7.23 1.08 71.36
N ASN A 26 -8.40 0.59 71.64
CA ASN A 26 -8.75 -0.34 72.73
C ASN A 26 -10.27 -0.45 72.90
N LEU A 27 -10.71 -1.67 72.82
CA LEU A 27 -11.42 -2.47 73.84
C LEU A 27 -11.96 -1.73 75.12
N TYR A 28 -13.21 -2.02 75.41
CA TYR A 28 -13.78 -2.56 76.69
C TYR A 28 -15.30 -2.54 76.52
N ASP A 29 -15.96 -3.62 76.43
CA ASP A 29 -16.66 -4.48 77.37
C ASP A 29 -17.35 -3.77 78.55
N SER A 30 -18.66 -3.98 78.63
CA SER A 30 -19.37 -4.41 79.82
C SER A 30 -20.90 -4.33 79.64
N GLU A 31 -21.46 -5.45 79.73
CA GLU A 31 -22.70 -5.87 80.41
C GLU A 31 -23.50 -4.78 81.19
N ASP A 32 -24.75 -4.74 81.14
CA ASP A 32 -25.73 -5.49 81.89
C ASP A 32 -27.13 -4.87 81.90
N SER A 33 -28.10 -5.75 81.95
CA SER A 33 -29.38 -5.65 82.69
C SER A 33 -30.59 -4.92 82.06
N ALA A 34 -31.46 -5.80 81.67
CA ALA A 34 -32.84 -6.03 82.11
C ALA A 34 -33.92 -4.97 82.02
N ASP A 35 -34.97 -5.42 81.49
CA ASP A 35 -36.38 -5.46 81.88
C ASP A 35 -37.40 -4.54 81.16
N GLY A 36 -38.48 -5.17 80.81
CA GLY A 36 -39.78 -4.48 80.78
C GLY A 36 -40.50 -4.35 79.43
N SER A 37 -41.11 -5.42 78.99
CA SER A 37 -42.48 -5.54 78.55
C SER A 37 -43.12 -4.61 77.51
N VAL A 38 -43.90 -5.27 76.71
CA VAL A 38 -45.23 -4.96 76.15
C VAL A 38 -45.29 -4.52 74.67
N THR A 39 -45.63 -5.52 73.89
CA THR A 39 -46.58 -5.58 72.76
C THR A 39 -46.81 -4.38 71.89
N SER A 40 -46.44 -4.49 70.61
CA SER A 40 -47.42 -4.36 69.56
C SER A 40 -46.96 -4.99 68.24
N SER A 41 -47.80 -5.84 67.75
CA SER A 41 -47.66 -6.53 66.47
C SER A 41 -47.76 -5.58 65.27
N SER A 42 -46.72 -5.48 64.50
CA SER A 42 -46.87 -5.09 63.11
C SER A 42 -46.22 -6.13 62.22
N ARG A 43 -47.05 -6.95 61.62
CA ARG A 43 -46.68 -7.88 60.58
C ARG A 43 -46.21 -7.08 59.37
N ARG A 44 -44.92 -6.84 59.29
CA ARG A 44 -44.30 -6.41 58.05
C ARG A 44 -43.97 -7.66 57.25
N GLY A 45 -44.76 -7.94 56.22
CA GLY A 45 -44.60 -9.07 55.33
C GLY A 45 -43.18 -9.04 54.69
N TRP A 46 -42.45 -10.06 55.04
CA TRP A 46 -41.19 -10.37 54.36
C TRP A 46 -41.54 -10.85 52.95
N ARG A 47 -41.34 -9.99 51.97
CA ARG A 47 -41.35 -10.40 50.56
C ARG A 47 -40.17 -11.35 50.37
N GLY A 48 -40.42 -12.61 50.36
CA GLY A 48 -39.43 -13.61 50.04
C GLY A 48 -38.79 -13.27 48.69
N LYS A 49 -37.47 -13.13 48.70
CA LYS A 49 -36.66 -13.17 47.45
C LYS A 49 -37.05 -14.47 46.76
N LYS A 50 -37.72 -14.38 45.62
CA LYS A 50 -37.90 -15.53 44.74
C LYS A 50 -36.53 -15.99 44.35
N ASP A 51 -36.04 -17.06 44.93
CA ASP A 51 -34.83 -17.76 44.52
C ASP A 51 -35.07 -18.21 43.09
N ARG A 52 -34.33 -17.61 42.16
CA ARG A 52 -34.30 -18.03 40.77
C ARG A 52 -33.69 -19.43 40.75
N PRO A 53 -34.33 -20.40 40.08
CA PRO A 53 -33.79 -21.76 40.02
C PRO A 53 -32.35 -21.71 39.46
N PRO A 54 -31.44 -22.54 39.95
CA PRO A 54 -30.06 -22.55 39.48
C PRO A 54 -30.08 -22.91 37.99
N ARG A 55 -29.48 -21.99 37.17
CA ARG A 55 -29.38 -22.21 35.71
C ARG A 55 -28.79 -23.59 35.44
N SER A 56 -29.42 -24.36 34.56
CA SER A 56 -28.96 -25.70 34.18
C SER A 56 -27.51 -25.63 33.66
N ARG A 57 -26.77 -26.71 33.81
CA ARG A 57 -25.37 -26.78 33.29
C ARG A 57 -25.28 -26.39 31.82
N TRP A 58 -26.30 -26.77 31.03
CA TRP A 58 -26.44 -26.42 29.62
C TRP A 58 -26.61 -24.89 29.39
N GLN A 59 -27.40 -24.22 30.19
CA GLN A 59 -27.56 -22.74 30.10
C GLN A 59 -26.27 -22.01 30.48
N LYS A 60 -25.51 -22.53 31.44
CA LYS A 60 -24.20 -21.98 31.78
C LYS A 60 -23.19 -22.19 30.64
N ALA A 61 -23.17 -23.39 30.04
CA ALA A 61 -22.32 -23.68 28.88
C ALA A 61 -22.68 -22.78 27.68
N LEU A 62 -23.96 -22.60 27.38
CA LEU A 62 -24.40 -21.71 26.30
C LEU A 62 -23.99 -20.26 26.54
N ILE A 63 -24.12 -19.76 27.78
CA ILE A 63 -23.69 -18.39 28.13
C ILE A 63 -22.16 -18.25 27.98
N ILE A 64 -21.38 -19.25 28.39
CA ILE A 64 -19.92 -19.25 28.24
C ILE A 64 -19.55 -19.18 26.75
N VAL A 65 -20.18 -19.98 25.90
CA VAL A 65 -19.94 -19.98 24.45
C VAL A 65 -20.31 -18.64 23.83
N LEU A 66 -21.47 -18.07 24.20
CA LEU A 66 -21.89 -16.75 23.69
C LEU A 66 -20.94 -15.62 24.15
N VAL A 67 -20.55 -15.65 25.44
CA VAL A 67 -19.59 -14.65 25.97
C VAL A 67 -18.22 -14.81 25.34
N SER A 68 -17.72 -16.05 25.17
CA SER A 68 -16.45 -16.29 24.49
C SER A 68 -16.51 -15.85 23.03
N GLY A 69 -17.61 -16.15 22.32
CA GLY A 69 -17.83 -15.67 20.95
C GLY A 69 -17.87 -14.14 20.85
N LEU A 70 -18.52 -13.49 21.82
CA LEU A 70 -18.57 -12.02 21.89
C LEU A 70 -17.17 -11.42 22.18
N VAL A 71 -16.44 -12.00 23.13
CA VAL A 71 -15.06 -11.55 23.46
C VAL A 71 -14.12 -11.75 22.28
N LEU A 72 -14.19 -12.90 21.60
CA LEU A 72 -13.40 -13.15 20.39
C LEU A 72 -13.80 -12.20 19.25
N GLY A 73 -15.09 -11.93 19.08
CA GLY A 73 -15.58 -10.96 18.10
C GLY A 73 -15.08 -9.55 18.41
N LEU A 74 -15.16 -9.10 19.66
CA LEU A 74 -14.65 -7.79 20.08
C LEU A 74 -13.13 -7.70 19.97
N ALA A 75 -12.40 -8.78 20.29
CA ALA A 75 -10.97 -8.85 20.10
C ALA A 75 -10.59 -8.79 18.61
N GLY A 76 -11.34 -9.49 17.75
CA GLY A 76 -11.16 -9.43 16.30
C GLY A 76 -11.41 -8.02 15.75
N VAL A 77 -12.48 -7.36 16.18
CA VAL A 77 -12.78 -5.96 15.83
C VAL A 77 -11.68 -5.02 16.35
N GLY A 78 -11.24 -5.19 17.60
CA GLY A 78 -10.16 -4.40 18.18
C GLY A 78 -8.85 -4.57 17.43
N LEU A 79 -8.51 -5.80 17.05
CA LEU A 79 -7.33 -6.13 16.25
C LEU A 79 -7.43 -5.51 14.86
N PHE A 80 -8.60 -5.59 14.23
CA PHE A 80 -8.88 -4.97 12.93
C PHE A 80 -8.64 -3.45 12.98
N PHE A 81 -9.21 -2.75 13.97
CA PHE A 81 -9.01 -1.30 14.12
C PHE A 81 -7.55 -0.97 14.46
N PHE A 82 -6.88 -1.77 15.28
CA PHE A 82 -5.46 -1.60 15.59
C PHE A 82 -4.60 -1.72 14.34
N PHE A 83 -4.85 -2.73 13.48
CA PHE A 83 -4.14 -2.91 12.22
C PHE A 83 -4.41 -1.76 11.24
N THR A 84 -5.67 -1.36 11.09
CA THR A 84 -6.03 -0.27 10.17
C THR A 84 -5.43 1.06 10.58
N GLU A 85 -5.49 1.43 11.87
CA GLU A 85 -4.87 2.67 12.36
C GLU A 85 -3.34 2.64 12.26
N ARG A 86 -2.72 1.49 12.61
CA ARG A 86 -1.27 1.39 12.67
C ARG A 86 -0.60 1.41 11.29
N TYR A 87 -1.19 0.76 10.30
CA TYR A 87 -0.58 0.59 8.98
C TYR A 87 -1.29 1.40 7.90
N LEU A 88 -2.58 1.25 7.76
CA LEU A 88 -3.31 1.88 6.65
C LEU A 88 -3.61 3.36 6.90
N GLY A 89 -3.56 3.83 8.14
CA GLY A 89 -3.71 5.26 8.48
C GLY A 89 -2.54 6.15 8.03
N ASN A 90 -1.42 5.55 7.62
CA ASN A 90 -0.25 6.28 7.13
C ASN A 90 -0.20 6.40 5.60
N ILE A 91 -1.13 5.74 4.88
CA ILE A 91 -1.18 5.82 3.42
C ILE A 91 -1.72 7.19 3.02
N ASP A 92 -0.93 7.93 2.27
CA ASP A 92 -1.37 9.19 1.70
C ASP A 92 -2.48 8.96 0.67
N GLN A 93 -3.57 9.71 0.81
CA GLN A 93 -4.70 9.61 -0.11
C GLN A 93 -4.63 10.70 -1.17
N ILE A 94 -4.71 10.29 -2.41
CA ILE A 94 -4.88 11.16 -3.56
C ILE A 94 -6.37 11.42 -3.72
N ALA A 95 -6.76 12.71 -3.82
CA ALA A 95 -8.14 13.09 -4.11
C ALA A 95 -8.66 12.32 -5.33
N ASN A 96 -9.94 11.95 -5.31
CA ASN A 96 -10.55 11.06 -6.30
C ASN A 96 -10.21 11.45 -7.75
N PRO A 97 -9.28 10.77 -8.43
CA PRO A 97 -8.87 11.13 -9.78
C PRO A 97 -9.95 10.76 -10.82
N PHE A 98 -11.01 10.08 -10.41
CA PHE A 98 -12.12 9.66 -11.27
C PHE A 98 -13.31 10.61 -11.22
N GLU A 99 -13.35 11.56 -10.28
CA GLU A 99 -14.50 12.48 -10.08
C GLU A 99 -14.78 13.33 -11.32
N GLU A 100 -13.74 13.78 -12.00
CA GLU A 100 -13.85 14.58 -13.23
C GLU A 100 -14.06 13.75 -14.50
N LEU A 101 -14.03 12.41 -14.38
CA LEU A 101 -14.16 11.53 -15.53
C LEU A 101 -15.64 11.20 -15.79
N ASP A 102 -16.08 11.41 -17.02
CA ASP A 102 -17.40 10.95 -17.46
C ASP A 102 -17.42 9.41 -17.52
N ASP A 103 -18.05 8.79 -16.54
CA ASP A 103 -18.10 7.32 -16.41
C ASP A 103 -18.74 6.66 -17.64
N SER A 104 -19.62 7.37 -18.34
CA SER A 104 -20.25 6.88 -19.58
C SER A 104 -19.27 6.81 -20.76
N ALA A 105 -18.20 7.58 -20.72
CA ALA A 105 -17.14 7.62 -21.74
C ALA A 105 -15.96 6.67 -21.43
N ARG A 106 -15.91 6.12 -20.22
CA ARG A 106 -14.86 5.18 -19.81
C ARG A 106 -15.15 3.78 -20.31
N PRO A 107 -14.12 2.92 -20.47
CA PRO A 107 -14.31 1.51 -20.75
C PRO A 107 -15.23 0.84 -19.72
N ALA A 108 -16.05 -0.10 -20.16
CA ALA A 108 -16.93 -0.85 -19.27
C ALA A 108 -16.11 -1.72 -18.29
N PRO A 109 -16.57 -1.91 -17.04
CA PRO A 109 -15.96 -2.86 -16.12
C PRO A 109 -16.01 -4.29 -16.70
N VAL A 110 -14.94 -5.05 -16.48
CA VAL A 110 -14.86 -6.44 -16.91
C VAL A 110 -15.17 -7.37 -15.76
N THR A 111 -16.16 -8.23 -15.95
CA THR A 111 -16.45 -9.34 -15.03
C THR A 111 -16.15 -10.63 -15.79
N PRO A 112 -15.06 -11.34 -15.43
CA PRO A 112 -14.68 -12.57 -16.12
C PRO A 112 -15.63 -13.73 -15.81
N ALA A 113 -15.44 -14.84 -16.52
CA ALA A 113 -16.24 -16.05 -16.31
C ALA A 113 -16.09 -16.63 -14.88
N SER A 114 -15.03 -16.31 -14.17
CA SER A 114 -14.84 -16.63 -12.74
C SER A 114 -15.91 -16.01 -11.83
N GLY A 115 -16.60 -14.97 -12.30
CA GLY A 115 -17.65 -14.27 -11.56
C GLY A 115 -17.17 -13.16 -10.64
N GLU A 116 -15.90 -13.12 -10.29
CA GLU A 116 -15.32 -12.03 -9.49
C GLU A 116 -14.75 -10.93 -10.39
N PRO A 117 -14.96 -9.64 -10.06
CA PRO A 117 -14.40 -8.56 -10.84
C PRO A 117 -12.86 -8.59 -10.81
N THR A 118 -12.25 -8.34 -11.95
CA THR A 118 -10.82 -8.05 -12.01
C THR A 118 -10.54 -6.69 -11.37
N ILE A 119 -9.31 -6.45 -10.94
CA ILE A 119 -8.90 -5.15 -10.39
C ILE A 119 -7.71 -4.63 -11.18
N THR A 120 -7.83 -3.41 -11.70
CA THR A 120 -6.77 -2.79 -12.50
C THR A 120 -6.29 -1.51 -11.83
N PHE A 121 -5.01 -1.47 -11.49
CA PHE A 121 -4.35 -0.27 -11.01
C PHE A 121 -3.53 0.39 -12.11
N LEU A 122 -3.50 1.70 -12.12
CA LEU A 122 -2.48 2.47 -12.80
C LEU A 122 -1.43 2.87 -11.76
N LEU A 123 -0.23 2.27 -11.89
CA LEU A 123 0.91 2.55 -11.02
C LEU A 123 1.79 3.61 -11.65
N VAL A 124 2.14 4.63 -10.87
CA VAL A 124 2.99 5.75 -11.31
C VAL A 124 4.18 5.92 -10.38
N GLY A 125 5.37 5.98 -10.95
CA GLY A 125 6.57 6.46 -10.25
C GLY A 125 6.85 7.90 -10.66
N SER A 126 6.92 8.80 -9.69
CA SER A 126 7.12 10.24 -9.93
C SER A 126 8.31 10.77 -9.13
N ASP A 127 8.94 11.85 -9.63
CA ASP A 127 9.92 12.63 -8.88
C ASP A 127 9.28 13.75 -8.05
N SER A 128 7.97 13.86 -8.12
CA SER A 128 7.17 14.77 -7.29
C SER A 128 7.10 14.28 -5.84
N ARG A 129 7.14 15.23 -4.92
CA ARG A 129 6.77 15.00 -3.52
C ARG A 129 5.26 15.10 -3.29
N ASP A 130 4.54 15.52 -4.31
CA ASP A 130 3.08 15.63 -4.30
C ASP A 130 2.50 14.70 -5.36
N PRO A 131 2.09 13.49 -4.96
CA PRO A 131 1.54 12.51 -5.88
C PRO A 131 0.13 12.88 -6.40
N SER A 132 -0.53 13.90 -5.82
CA SER A 132 -1.82 14.39 -6.31
C SER A 132 -1.73 15.03 -7.71
N GLY A 133 -0.51 15.41 -8.13
CA GLY A 133 -0.28 16.09 -9.40
C GLY A 133 -0.63 17.60 -9.34
N GLU A 134 -0.97 18.12 -8.16
CA GLU A 134 -1.20 19.55 -7.93
C GLU A 134 0.12 20.30 -7.71
N GLY A 135 1.25 19.59 -7.74
CA GLY A 135 2.59 20.13 -7.62
C GLY A 135 2.96 21.13 -8.72
N PRO A 136 4.14 21.76 -8.63
CA PRO A 136 4.55 22.75 -9.61
C PRO A 136 4.58 22.17 -11.03
N PRO A 137 4.25 22.97 -12.07
CA PRO A 137 4.24 22.50 -13.45
C PRO A 137 5.60 21.91 -13.83
N GLY A 138 5.62 20.62 -14.18
CA GLY A 138 6.84 19.93 -14.58
C GLY A 138 7.03 18.54 -13.96
N ASP A 139 6.22 18.17 -12.99
CA ASP A 139 6.20 16.83 -12.44
C ASP A 139 5.86 15.82 -13.53
N ARG A 140 6.64 14.76 -13.62
CA ARG A 140 6.51 13.76 -14.68
C ARG A 140 6.38 12.37 -14.09
N ALA A 141 5.49 11.61 -14.67
CA ALA A 141 5.47 10.16 -14.47
C ALA A 141 6.71 9.55 -15.15
N ASP A 142 7.65 9.06 -14.37
CA ASP A 142 8.86 8.38 -14.87
C ASP A 142 8.64 6.87 -15.06
N VAL A 143 7.69 6.31 -14.31
CA VAL A 143 7.15 4.96 -14.44
C VAL A 143 5.67 5.06 -14.69
N ILE A 144 5.16 4.37 -15.69
CA ILE A 144 3.74 4.21 -15.99
C ILE A 144 3.51 2.73 -16.22
N MET A 145 2.71 2.09 -15.36
CA MET A 145 2.51 0.65 -15.40
C MET A 145 1.08 0.30 -15.06
N ILE A 146 0.46 -0.55 -15.86
CA ILE A 146 -0.83 -1.18 -15.53
C ILE A 146 -0.53 -2.42 -14.70
N MET A 147 -1.13 -2.52 -13.53
CA MET A 147 -1.15 -3.76 -12.74
C MET A 147 -2.55 -4.35 -12.79
N ARG A 148 -2.67 -5.54 -13.37
CA ARG A 148 -3.92 -6.27 -13.48
C ARG A 148 -3.92 -7.46 -12.54
N ILE A 149 -4.91 -7.54 -11.67
CA ILE A 149 -5.19 -8.68 -10.81
C ILE A 149 -6.37 -9.43 -11.40
N THR A 150 -6.17 -10.72 -11.69
CA THR A 150 -7.20 -11.59 -12.26
C THR A 150 -8.38 -11.78 -11.32
N GLY A 151 -9.55 -12.11 -11.87
CA GLY A 151 -10.77 -12.31 -11.10
C GLY A 151 -10.65 -13.45 -10.07
N ASP A 152 -9.89 -14.49 -10.37
CA ASP A 152 -9.60 -15.62 -9.46
C ASP A 152 -8.55 -15.30 -8.39
N ARG A 153 -7.87 -14.14 -8.46
CA ARG A 153 -6.78 -13.72 -7.56
C ARG A 153 -5.53 -14.61 -7.63
N GLU A 154 -5.36 -15.40 -8.67
CA GLU A 154 -4.22 -16.31 -8.84
C GLU A 154 -3.06 -15.70 -9.62
N LYS A 155 -3.32 -14.64 -10.44
CA LYS A 155 -2.31 -14.00 -11.28
C LYS A 155 -2.34 -12.48 -11.15
N VAL A 156 -1.14 -11.91 -11.27
CA VAL A 156 -0.93 -10.46 -11.37
C VAL A 156 -0.04 -10.16 -12.57
N GLN A 157 -0.53 -9.33 -13.49
CA GLN A 157 0.21 -8.91 -14.67
C GLN A 157 0.60 -7.44 -14.53
N PHE A 158 1.86 -7.16 -14.75
CA PHE A 158 2.42 -5.81 -14.80
C PHE A 158 2.79 -5.48 -16.23
N ILE A 159 2.15 -4.45 -16.80
CA ILE A 159 2.37 -4.02 -18.18
C ILE A 159 2.92 -2.60 -18.15
N SER A 160 4.19 -2.43 -18.48
CA SER A 160 4.85 -1.13 -18.53
C SER A 160 4.54 -0.41 -19.84
N ILE A 161 4.23 0.87 -19.75
CA ILE A 161 4.11 1.77 -20.88
C ILE A 161 5.30 2.73 -20.84
N PRO A 162 6.22 2.70 -21.82
CA PRO A 162 7.35 3.61 -21.84
C PRO A 162 6.88 5.07 -21.74
N ARG A 163 7.45 5.85 -20.82
CA ARG A 163 6.99 7.24 -20.54
C ARG A 163 7.07 8.17 -21.75
N ASP A 164 7.97 7.85 -22.70
CA ASP A 164 8.20 8.62 -23.93
C ASP A 164 7.32 8.13 -25.10
N SER A 165 6.32 7.25 -24.84
CA SER A 165 5.36 6.77 -25.83
C SER A 165 4.57 7.92 -26.43
N TRP A 166 4.59 8.02 -27.79
CA TRP A 166 3.93 9.08 -28.55
C TRP A 166 2.46 8.70 -28.79
N VAL A 167 1.56 9.30 -28.03
CA VAL A 167 0.14 8.92 -27.97
C VAL A 167 -0.78 10.14 -28.02
N PRO A 168 -2.04 9.96 -28.43
CA PRO A 168 -3.03 11.02 -28.31
C PRO A 168 -3.40 11.24 -26.85
N ILE A 169 -3.20 12.47 -26.36
CA ILE A 169 -3.67 12.92 -25.05
C ILE A 169 -4.98 13.66 -25.23
N PRO A 170 -6.06 13.28 -24.54
CA PRO A 170 -7.36 13.94 -24.63
C PRO A 170 -7.23 15.45 -24.48
N ASP A 171 -7.85 16.20 -25.40
CA ASP A 171 -7.88 17.67 -25.45
C ASP A 171 -6.49 18.36 -25.60
N ARG A 172 -5.43 17.60 -25.85
CA ARG A 172 -4.03 18.10 -25.94
C ARG A 172 -3.29 17.66 -27.23
N GLY A 173 -3.91 16.76 -28.03
CA GLY A 173 -3.30 16.21 -29.24
C GLY A 173 -2.20 15.18 -28.94
N LEU A 174 -1.33 14.91 -29.94
CA LEU A 174 -0.24 13.95 -29.80
C LEU A 174 0.89 14.50 -28.94
N ASN A 175 1.32 13.71 -27.95
CA ASN A 175 2.46 14.04 -27.11
C ASN A 175 3.03 12.75 -26.46
N LYS A 176 4.14 12.88 -25.71
CA LYS A 176 4.61 11.82 -24.85
C LYS A 176 3.59 11.52 -23.76
N ILE A 177 3.34 10.25 -23.44
CA ILE A 177 2.32 9.88 -22.45
C ILE A 177 2.56 10.48 -21.07
N ASN A 178 3.83 10.65 -20.65
CA ASN A 178 4.16 11.29 -19.37
C ASN A 178 3.76 12.76 -19.28
N ALA A 179 3.53 13.43 -20.43
CA ALA A 179 3.03 14.80 -20.47
C ALA A 179 1.56 14.87 -20.01
N ALA A 180 0.79 13.80 -20.13
CA ALA A 180 -0.57 13.75 -19.61
C ALA A 180 -0.59 14.00 -18.10
N TYR A 181 0.32 13.37 -17.36
CA TYR A 181 0.47 13.59 -15.92
C TYR A 181 0.85 15.03 -15.59
N ALA A 182 1.81 15.60 -16.33
CA ALA A 182 2.24 16.99 -16.14
C ALA A 182 1.15 18.03 -16.49
N PHE A 183 0.21 17.71 -17.38
CA PHE A 183 -0.83 18.64 -17.85
C PHE A 183 -2.13 18.57 -17.04
N GLY A 184 -2.45 17.43 -16.48
CA GLY A 184 -3.73 17.23 -15.81
C GLY A 184 -3.72 16.13 -14.75
N GLY A 185 -2.53 15.86 -14.17
CA GLY A 185 -2.37 14.94 -13.05
C GLY A 185 -2.85 13.51 -13.34
N PRO A 186 -3.23 12.79 -12.29
CA PRO A 186 -3.74 11.42 -12.38
C PRO A 186 -4.93 11.28 -13.33
N SER A 187 -5.91 12.19 -13.28
CA SER A 187 -7.15 12.11 -14.08
C SER A 187 -6.88 12.10 -15.58
N LEU A 188 -6.02 12.99 -16.07
CA LEU A 188 -5.70 13.05 -17.51
C LEU A 188 -4.83 11.85 -17.93
N LEU A 189 -3.93 11.40 -17.08
CA LEU A 189 -3.14 10.20 -17.37
C LEU A 189 -4.03 8.95 -17.45
N ILE A 190 -4.98 8.77 -16.52
CA ILE A 190 -5.97 7.68 -16.56
C ILE A 190 -6.75 7.72 -17.87
N ARG A 191 -7.34 8.86 -18.25
CA ARG A 191 -8.05 9.03 -19.54
C ARG A 191 -7.16 8.67 -20.73
N THR A 192 -5.90 9.04 -20.68
CA THR A 192 -4.94 8.75 -21.77
C THR A 192 -4.66 7.27 -21.88
N VAL A 193 -4.44 6.59 -20.75
CA VAL A 193 -4.21 5.14 -20.71
C VAL A 193 -5.46 4.37 -21.12
N GLU A 194 -6.64 4.75 -20.62
CA GLU A 194 -7.91 4.13 -21.01
C GLU A 194 -8.22 4.31 -22.52
N LEU A 195 -7.90 5.50 -23.06
CA LEU A 195 -8.05 5.75 -24.52
C LEU A 195 -7.08 4.88 -25.34
N LEU A 196 -5.85 4.68 -24.86
CA LEU A 196 -4.83 3.87 -25.55
C LEU A 196 -5.16 2.39 -25.55
N THR A 197 -5.68 1.88 -24.43
CA THR A 197 -5.76 0.43 -24.16
C THR A 197 -7.17 -0.13 -24.20
N ALA A 198 -8.19 0.72 -24.13
CA ALA A 198 -9.58 0.36 -23.84
C ALA A 198 -9.77 -0.42 -22.51
N VAL A 199 -8.77 -0.46 -21.66
CA VAL A 199 -8.80 -1.11 -20.33
C VAL A 199 -9.22 -0.09 -19.29
N ARG A 200 -10.27 -0.40 -18.53
CA ARG A 200 -10.72 0.43 -17.41
C ARG A 200 -9.70 0.38 -16.27
N ILE A 201 -9.35 1.53 -15.76
CA ILE A 201 -8.51 1.70 -14.56
C ILE A 201 -9.44 1.84 -13.35
N ASP A 202 -9.36 0.92 -12.41
CA ASP A 202 -10.21 0.92 -11.22
C ASP A 202 -9.61 1.77 -10.09
N HIS A 203 -8.27 1.73 -9.97
CA HIS A 203 -7.53 2.44 -8.92
C HIS A 203 -6.27 3.08 -9.46
N PHE A 204 -5.82 4.11 -8.75
CA PHE A 204 -4.57 4.80 -9.03
C PHE A 204 -3.63 4.72 -7.82
N ALA A 205 -2.36 4.41 -8.06
CA ALA A 205 -1.34 4.42 -7.02
C ALA A 205 -0.06 5.10 -7.51
N ALA A 206 0.55 5.86 -6.63
CA ALA A 206 1.80 6.55 -6.91
C ALA A 206 2.85 6.25 -5.83
N VAL A 207 4.12 6.20 -6.24
CA VAL A 207 5.28 6.08 -5.36
C VAL A 207 6.25 7.19 -5.72
N ASP A 208 6.71 7.94 -4.72
CA ASP A 208 7.77 8.93 -4.89
C ASP A 208 9.16 8.31 -4.68
N PHE A 209 10.21 9.08 -4.96
CA PHE A 209 11.59 8.58 -4.81
C PHE A 209 12.04 8.41 -3.35
N SER A 210 11.43 9.11 -2.40
CA SER A 210 11.72 8.92 -0.98
C SER A 210 11.17 7.58 -0.52
N GLY A 211 9.89 7.35 -0.79
CA GLY A 211 9.22 6.10 -0.49
C GLY A 211 9.86 4.89 -1.16
N PHE A 212 10.27 5.04 -2.41
CA PHE A 212 11.03 4.00 -3.12
C PHE A 212 12.28 3.56 -2.36
N LYS A 213 13.08 4.51 -1.84
CA LYS A 213 14.29 4.19 -1.06
C LYS A 213 13.93 3.56 0.28
N GLU A 214 12.92 4.11 0.96
CA GLU A 214 12.47 3.61 2.26
C GLU A 214 11.97 2.17 2.20
N ILE A 215 11.22 1.81 1.15
CA ILE A 215 10.79 0.43 0.90
C ILE A 215 12.00 -0.49 0.73
N THR A 216 12.96 -0.08 -0.13
CA THR A 216 14.16 -0.88 -0.40
C THR A 216 14.96 -1.12 0.87
N ASP A 217 15.18 -0.07 1.66
CA ASP A 217 15.98 -0.15 2.90
C ASP A 217 15.23 -0.95 4.00
N ALA A 218 13.89 -0.85 4.06
CA ALA A 218 13.08 -1.66 4.99
C ALA A 218 13.12 -3.16 4.65
N LEU A 219 13.30 -3.51 3.38
CA LEU A 219 13.54 -4.88 2.93
C LEU A 219 14.96 -5.39 3.25
N GLY A 220 15.85 -4.51 3.72
CA GLY A 220 17.27 -4.82 3.89
C GLY A 220 18.06 -4.80 2.59
N GLY A 221 17.54 -4.18 1.54
CA GLY A 221 18.06 -4.19 0.18
C GLY A 221 17.34 -5.17 -0.73
N VAL A 222 17.64 -5.11 -2.03
CA VAL A 222 17.08 -6.00 -3.05
C VAL A 222 18.19 -6.59 -3.92
N ASP A 223 18.00 -7.81 -4.35
CA ASP A 223 18.93 -8.54 -5.22
C ASP A 223 18.47 -8.48 -6.68
N VAL A 224 19.24 -7.81 -7.54
CA VAL A 224 18.95 -7.70 -8.96
C VAL A 224 20.01 -8.41 -9.80
N MET A 225 19.59 -9.12 -10.84
CA MET A 225 20.49 -9.68 -11.85
C MET A 225 20.72 -8.66 -12.97
N VAL A 226 21.97 -8.49 -13.40
CA VAL A 226 22.38 -7.56 -14.46
C VAL A 226 23.13 -8.32 -15.54
N ALA A 227 22.74 -8.17 -16.81
CA ALA A 227 23.33 -8.89 -17.94
C ALA A 227 24.78 -8.48 -18.21
N GLU A 228 25.08 -7.19 -18.14
CA GLU A 228 26.40 -6.62 -18.42
C GLU A 228 26.73 -5.54 -17.41
N GLN A 229 28.02 -5.38 -17.08
CA GLN A 229 28.50 -4.35 -16.19
C GLN A 229 28.17 -2.95 -16.72
N THR A 230 27.62 -2.10 -15.84
CA THR A 230 27.29 -0.71 -16.16
C THR A 230 27.65 0.20 -14.99
N GLU A 231 27.80 1.51 -15.28
CA GLU A 231 28.10 2.52 -14.26
C GLU A 231 27.15 3.71 -14.41
N GLN A 232 26.63 4.21 -13.29
CA GLN A 232 25.78 5.40 -13.22
C GLN A 232 25.95 6.06 -11.85
N GLY A 233 26.12 7.41 -11.83
CA GLY A 233 26.15 8.17 -10.59
C GLY A 233 27.26 7.78 -9.61
N GLY A 234 28.37 7.18 -10.09
CA GLY A 234 29.45 6.67 -9.26
C GLY A 234 29.21 5.29 -8.68
N VAL A 235 28.10 4.63 -9.03
CA VAL A 235 27.78 3.25 -8.66
C VAL A 235 28.07 2.34 -9.84
N THR A 236 28.80 1.26 -9.61
CA THR A 236 29.06 0.20 -10.59
C THR A 236 28.10 -0.95 -10.32
N PHE A 237 27.33 -1.30 -11.33
CA PHE A 237 26.47 -2.51 -11.33
C PHE A 237 27.23 -3.61 -12.07
N GLU A 238 27.69 -4.60 -11.33
CA GLU A 238 28.48 -5.69 -11.89
C GLU A 238 27.60 -6.66 -12.69
N LYS A 239 28.20 -7.34 -13.67
CA LYS A 239 27.50 -8.44 -14.33
C LYS A 239 27.16 -9.53 -13.32
N GLY A 240 25.92 -9.98 -13.32
CA GLY A 240 25.40 -10.98 -12.38
C GLY A 240 24.60 -10.36 -11.25
N LEU A 241 24.68 -10.95 -10.06
CA LEU A 241 23.88 -10.57 -8.90
C LEU A 241 24.46 -9.32 -8.24
N ASN A 242 23.61 -8.32 -8.00
CA ASN A 242 23.92 -7.10 -7.25
C ASN A 242 22.92 -6.94 -6.11
N HIS A 243 23.43 -6.73 -4.90
CA HIS A 243 22.62 -6.36 -3.75
C HIS A 243 22.60 -4.83 -3.64
N LEU A 244 21.41 -4.23 -3.73
CA LEU A 244 21.24 -2.79 -3.81
C LEU A 244 20.48 -2.26 -2.59
N ASN A 245 21.03 -1.23 -1.92
CA ASN A 245 20.28 -0.41 -0.97
C ASN A 245 19.37 0.58 -1.71
N GLY A 246 18.57 1.37 -0.98
CA GLY A 246 17.58 2.27 -1.57
C GLY A 246 18.17 3.32 -2.50
N GLU A 247 19.35 3.88 -2.19
CA GLU A 247 20.02 4.88 -3.04
C GLU A 247 20.54 4.25 -4.31
N GLU A 248 21.19 3.09 -4.21
CA GLU A 248 21.74 2.35 -5.36
C GLU A 248 20.62 1.84 -6.26
N ALA A 249 19.53 1.33 -5.67
CA ALA A 249 18.34 0.91 -6.40
C ALA A 249 17.70 2.06 -7.18
N LEU A 250 17.62 3.26 -6.59
CA LEU A 250 17.10 4.44 -7.28
C LEU A 250 17.98 4.85 -8.47
N ILE A 251 19.31 4.77 -8.31
CA ILE A 251 20.27 5.01 -9.41
C ILE A 251 20.08 3.96 -10.50
N TYR A 252 19.92 2.69 -10.13
CA TYR A 252 19.71 1.55 -11.03
C TYR A 252 18.46 1.73 -11.91
N VAL A 253 17.31 2.00 -11.33
CA VAL A 253 16.02 2.13 -12.06
C VAL A 253 15.94 3.41 -12.90
N ARG A 254 16.83 4.38 -12.68
CA ARG A 254 16.91 5.64 -13.44
C ARG A 254 17.97 5.64 -14.52
N GLN A 255 18.83 4.63 -14.58
CA GLN A 255 19.87 4.57 -15.58
C GLN A 255 19.30 4.44 -17.00
N ARG A 256 19.86 5.22 -17.92
CA ARG A 256 19.58 5.18 -19.36
C ARG A 256 20.87 5.23 -20.19
N LYS A 257 21.85 5.97 -19.67
CA LYS A 257 23.13 6.14 -20.35
C LYS A 257 23.97 4.89 -20.16
N GLY A 258 24.60 4.44 -21.24
CA GLY A 258 25.41 3.22 -21.23
C GLY A 258 24.59 1.94 -21.35
N LEU A 259 23.28 2.03 -21.53
CA LEU A 259 22.42 0.89 -21.83
C LEU A 259 22.15 0.84 -23.34
N PRO A 260 22.25 -0.34 -24.00
CA PRO A 260 22.08 -0.49 -25.44
C PRO A 260 20.71 -0.02 -25.95
N GLY A 261 19.64 -0.42 -25.26
CA GLY A 261 18.25 -0.04 -25.58
C GLY A 261 17.81 1.27 -24.94
N GLY A 262 18.67 1.92 -24.16
CA GLY A 262 18.43 3.25 -23.59
C GLY A 262 17.20 3.31 -22.68
N ASP A 263 16.11 3.92 -23.14
CA ASP A 263 14.88 4.06 -22.35
C ASP A 263 14.12 2.75 -22.17
N LEU A 264 14.18 1.84 -23.14
CA LEU A 264 13.54 0.52 -23.03
C LEU A 264 14.24 -0.36 -22.01
N ASP A 265 15.57 -0.35 -21.97
CA ASP A 265 16.31 -1.06 -20.93
C ASP A 265 16.04 -0.48 -19.54
N ARG A 266 15.81 0.83 -19.44
CA ARG A 266 15.37 1.44 -18.18
C ARG A 266 14.01 0.87 -17.74
N VAL A 267 13.06 0.69 -18.64
CA VAL A 267 11.76 0.05 -18.33
C VAL A 267 11.98 -1.36 -17.80
N GLN A 268 12.87 -2.15 -18.44
CA GLN A 268 13.22 -3.49 -17.95
C GLN A 268 13.88 -3.45 -16.56
N ARG A 269 14.73 -2.46 -16.27
CA ARG A 269 15.32 -2.29 -14.93
C ARG A 269 14.27 -1.96 -13.86
N GLN A 270 13.28 -1.16 -14.20
CA GLN A 270 12.16 -0.86 -13.31
C GLN A 270 11.33 -2.11 -12.99
N GLN A 271 11.05 -2.93 -14.01
CA GLN A 271 10.40 -4.22 -13.84
C GLN A 271 11.25 -5.21 -13.04
N ASN A 272 12.55 -5.28 -13.34
CA ASN A 272 13.50 -6.15 -12.64
C ASN A 272 13.60 -5.81 -11.14
N TYR A 273 13.64 -4.51 -10.82
CA TYR A 273 13.58 -4.05 -9.44
C TYR A 273 12.27 -4.47 -8.75
N LEU A 274 11.12 -4.25 -9.40
CA LEU A 274 9.84 -4.66 -8.84
C LEU A 274 9.77 -6.17 -8.63
N ARG A 275 10.28 -6.96 -9.59
CA ARG A 275 10.43 -8.41 -9.45
C ARG A 275 11.31 -8.77 -8.24
N ALA A 276 12.45 -8.10 -8.06
CA ALA A 276 13.35 -8.32 -6.93
C ALA A 276 12.72 -7.97 -5.59
N VAL A 277 11.94 -6.88 -5.50
CA VAL A 277 11.14 -6.53 -4.32
C VAL A 277 10.18 -7.66 -3.98
N MET A 278 9.40 -8.14 -4.96
CA MET A 278 8.43 -9.22 -4.76
C MET A 278 9.13 -10.53 -4.37
N ASP A 279 10.24 -10.87 -5.02
CA ASP A 279 11.06 -12.04 -4.67
C ASP A 279 11.55 -11.97 -3.22
N THR A 280 11.99 -10.80 -2.75
CA THR A 280 12.42 -10.59 -1.37
C THR A 280 11.28 -10.79 -0.39
N VAL A 281 10.09 -10.24 -0.69
CA VAL A 281 8.87 -10.40 0.13
C VAL A 281 8.49 -11.88 0.26
N PHE A 282 8.52 -12.64 -0.85
CA PHE A 282 8.16 -14.06 -0.84
C PHE A 282 9.21 -14.94 -0.14
N GLN A 283 10.51 -14.67 -0.34
CA GLN A 283 11.59 -15.51 0.19
C GLN A 283 11.82 -15.35 1.68
N GLN A 284 11.67 -14.14 2.20
CA GLN A 284 11.96 -13.86 3.61
C GLN A 284 10.84 -14.30 4.55
N ASN A 285 9.78 -14.97 4.04
CA ASN A 285 8.60 -15.32 4.85
C ASN A 285 8.13 -14.15 5.72
N MET A 286 8.26 -12.93 5.21
CA MET A 286 7.97 -11.70 5.95
C MET A 286 6.54 -11.68 6.50
N LEU A 287 5.66 -12.46 5.90
CA LEU A 287 4.29 -12.66 6.39
C LEU A 287 4.22 -13.46 7.71
N THR A 288 5.33 -14.06 8.16
CA THR A 288 5.40 -14.88 9.38
C THR A 288 6.31 -14.32 10.48
N ASP A 289 7.25 -13.42 10.14
CA ASP A 289 8.10 -12.70 11.10
C ASP A 289 7.51 -11.33 11.42
N LEU A 290 6.81 -11.24 12.55
CA LEU A 290 6.07 -10.04 12.96
C LEU A 290 6.95 -8.77 13.09
N GLY A 291 8.24 -8.89 13.37
CA GLY A 291 9.13 -7.74 13.54
C GLY A 291 9.56 -7.13 12.22
N GLN A 292 9.96 -7.95 11.26
CA GLN A 292 10.35 -7.49 9.91
C GLN A 292 9.12 -7.05 9.10
N THR A 293 8.02 -7.78 9.24
CA THR A 293 6.73 -7.43 8.64
C THR A 293 6.24 -6.05 9.10
N ASP A 294 6.38 -5.70 10.38
CA ASP A 294 5.97 -4.41 10.92
C ASP A 294 6.70 -3.25 10.24
N SER A 295 8.04 -3.33 10.15
CA SER A 295 8.87 -2.29 9.53
C SER A 295 8.57 -2.14 8.02
N LEU A 296 8.42 -3.26 7.31
CA LEU A 296 8.08 -3.25 5.89
C LEU A 296 6.69 -2.66 5.64
N LEU A 297 5.67 -3.06 6.41
CA LEU A 297 4.32 -2.54 6.26
C LEU A 297 4.28 -1.03 6.53
N ILE A 298 4.99 -0.55 7.55
CA ILE A 298 5.09 0.89 7.83
C ILE A 298 5.76 1.61 6.66
N ALA A 299 6.88 1.09 6.13
CA ALA A 299 7.58 1.70 5.00
C ALA A 299 6.72 1.69 3.73
N LEU A 300 6.07 0.57 3.41
CA LEU A 300 5.16 0.45 2.26
C LEU A 300 3.99 1.45 2.35
N THR A 301 3.36 1.52 3.53
CA THR A 301 2.18 2.37 3.71
C THR A 301 2.52 3.87 3.77
N ALA A 302 3.74 4.22 4.18
CA ALA A 302 4.24 5.60 4.16
C ALA A 302 4.75 6.04 2.77
N ALA A 303 5.10 5.08 1.92
CA ALA A 303 5.73 5.32 0.62
C ALA A 303 4.76 5.34 -0.56
N ILE A 304 3.58 4.75 -0.38
CA ILE A 304 2.57 4.60 -1.44
C ILE A 304 1.42 5.56 -1.16
N SER A 305 1.07 6.35 -2.18
CA SER A 305 -0.17 7.11 -2.19
C SER A 305 -1.19 6.43 -3.08
N VAL A 306 -2.44 6.32 -2.64
CA VAL A 306 -3.52 5.68 -3.40
C VAL A 306 -4.72 6.61 -3.53
N ASP A 307 -5.55 6.36 -4.53
CA ASP A 307 -6.81 7.11 -4.67
C ASP A 307 -7.76 6.86 -3.47
N GLU A 308 -8.51 7.88 -3.07
CA GLU A 308 -9.40 7.83 -1.89
C GLU A 308 -10.55 6.82 -2.04
N THR A 309 -10.84 6.35 -3.27
CA THR A 309 -11.87 5.32 -3.50
C THR A 309 -11.39 3.93 -3.09
N PHE A 310 -10.05 3.71 -3.04
CA PHE A 310 -9.46 2.47 -2.55
C PHE A 310 -9.34 2.51 -1.03
N THR A 311 -10.44 2.21 -0.36
CA THR A 311 -10.56 2.31 1.10
C THR A 311 -9.67 1.31 1.85
N ASN A 312 -9.38 1.58 3.14
CA ASN A 312 -8.64 0.64 4.01
C ASN A 312 -9.26 -0.76 4.04
N ALA A 313 -10.60 -0.86 3.96
CA ALA A 313 -11.30 -2.14 3.91
C ALA A 313 -11.02 -2.88 2.59
N ASN A 314 -10.98 -2.17 1.45
CA ASN A 314 -10.61 -2.72 0.15
C ASN A 314 -9.16 -3.21 0.15
N MET A 315 -8.23 -2.42 0.70
CA MET A 315 -6.82 -2.77 0.80
C MET A 315 -6.61 -4.06 1.60
N LEU A 316 -7.23 -4.15 2.78
CA LEU A 316 -7.13 -5.36 3.61
C LEU A 316 -7.79 -6.57 2.94
N GLY A 317 -8.97 -6.38 2.34
CA GLY A 317 -9.65 -7.44 1.60
C GLY A 317 -8.81 -7.97 0.46
N LEU A 318 -8.19 -7.06 -0.31
CA LEU A 318 -7.28 -7.41 -1.39
C LEU A 318 -6.03 -8.14 -0.86
N ALA A 319 -5.37 -7.62 0.16
CA ALA A 319 -4.18 -8.26 0.76
C ALA A 319 -4.48 -9.70 1.21
N VAL A 320 -5.63 -9.93 1.84
CA VAL A 320 -6.06 -11.27 2.25
C VAL A 320 -6.31 -12.17 1.03
N SER A 321 -6.96 -11.64 -0.02
CA SER A 321 -7.27 -12.41 -1.24
C SER A 321 -6.03 -12.81 -2.04
N LEU A 322 -4.94 -12.03 -1.93
CA LEU A 322 -3.66 -12.26 -2.60
C LEU A 322 -2.67 -13.11 -1.78
N GLY A 323 -3.06 -13.58 -0.60
CA GLY A 323 -2.18 -14.38 0.27
C GLY A 323 -1.68 -15.70 -0.30
N GLY A 324 -2.28 -16.19 -1.40
CA GLY A 324 -1.87 -17.39 -2.12
C GLY A 324 -0.89 -17.15 -3.28
N LEU A 325 -0.53 -15.88 -3.56
CA LEU A 325 0.38 -15.57 -4.65
C LEU A 325 1.79 -16.09 -4.41
N THR A 326 2.44 -16.50 -5.48
CA THR A 326 3.84 -16.91 -5.53
C THR A 326 4.56 -16.12 -6.64
N ARG A 327 5.86 -16.32 -6.77
CA ARG A 327 6.64 -15.70 -7.87
C ARG A 327 6.05 -16.04 -9.25
N GLU A 328 5.61 -17.28 -9.44
CA GLU A 328 5.03 -17.78 -10.71
C GLU A 328 3.65 -17.18 -11.00
N SER A 329 3.06 -16.53 -10.02
CA SER A 329 1.81 -15.79 -10.20
C SER A 329 2.02 -14.42 -10.87
N LEU A 330 3.27 -13.92 -10.91
CA LEU A 330 3.61 -12.60 -11.41
C LEU A 330 4.14 -12.66 -12.84
N THR A 331 3.63 -11.77 -13.69
CA THR A 331 4.11 -11.60 -15.08
C THR A 331 4.44 -10.13 -15.31
N PHE A 332 5.59 -9.87 -15.93
CA PHE A 332 6.06 -8.54 -16.27
C PHE A 332 6.21 -8.42 -17.78
N LEU A 333 5.51 -7.46 -18.36
CA LEU A 333 5.46 -7.19 -19.79
C LEU A 333 5.74 -5.70 -20.05
N THR A 334 6.28 -5.42 -21.22
CA THR A 334 6.28 -4.06 -21.79
C THR A 334 5.27 -4.06 -22.95
N VAL A 335 4.53 -2.97 -23.14
CA VAL A 335 3.67 -2.84 -24.32
C VAL A 335 4.53 -2.99 -25.58
N PRO A 336 4.09 -3.74 -26.60
CA PRO A 336 4.81 -3.90 -27.87
C PRO A 336 5.22 -2.56 -28.49
N VAL A 337 6.49 -2.44 -28.90
CA VAL A 337 7.11 -1.21 -29.39
C VAL A 337 7.51 -1.35 -30.86
N ALA A 338 6.96 -0.54 -31.74
CA ALA A 338 7.30 -0.50 -33.15
C ALA A 338 8.70 0.10 -33.40
N GLY A 339 9.21 0.92 -32.47
CA GLY A 339 10.53 1.51 -32.57
C GLY A 339 10.70 2.85 -31.84
N LEU A 340 11.90 3.36 -31.92
CA LEU A 340 12.28 4.65 -31.41
C LEU A 340 12.32 5.69 -32.52
N GLY A 341 11.91 6.93 -32.24
CA GLY A 341 11.90 7.98 -33.25
C GLY A 341 12.03 9.38 -32.68
N ARG A 342 11.71 10.37 -33.52
CA ARG A 342 11.75 11.78 -33.16
C ARG A 342 10.54 12.51 -33.68
N GLU A 343 9.94 13.32 -32.82
CA GLU A 343 8.91 14.28 -33.16
C GLU A 343 9.44 15.70 -32.86
N GLY A 344 9.83 16.40 -33.91
CA GLY A 344 10.57 17.65 -33.77
C GLY A 344 11.90 17.45 -33.04
N ALA A 345 12.07 18.10 -31.90
CA ALA A 345 13.25 17.96 -31.06
C ALA A 345 13.15 16.82 -30.02
N ALA A 346 11.95 16.24 -29.83
CA ALA A 346 11.70 15.23 -28.81
C ALA A 346 12.05 13.82 -29.32
N SER A 347 12.79 13.03 -28.54
CA SER A 347 12.89 11.58 -28.75
C SER A 347 11.64 10.93 -28.24
N VAL A 348 11.06 9.99 -29.00
CA VAL A 348 9.80 9.32 -28.72
C VAL A 348 9.89 7.82 -28.92
N VAL A 349 8.94 7.10 -28.32
CA VAL A 349 8.72 5.65 -28.51
C VAL A 349 7.39 5.50 -29.26
N TYR A 350 7.39 4.72 -30.33
CA TYR A 350 6.17 4.35 -31.03
C TYR A 350 5.68 2.99 -30.58
N ILE A 351 4.49 2.94 -30.03
CA ILE A 351 3.80 1.68 -29.68
C ILE A 351 3.38 0.96 -30.96
N ASP A 352 3.65 -0.34 -31.05
CA ASP A 352 3.04 -1.16 -32.06
C ASP A 352 1.59 -1.47 -31.69
N THR A 353 0.68 -0.68 -32.25
CA THR A 353 -0.75 -0.81 -31.95
C THR A 353 -1.36 -2.10 -32.49
N ALA A 354 -0.77 -2.69 -33.53
CA ALA A 354 -1.25 -3.94 -34.11
C ALA A 354 -0.87 -5.14 -33.23
N GLU A 355 0.36 -5.16 -32.71
CA GLU A 355 0.84 -6.19 -31.80
C GLU A 355 0.32 -5.99 -30.36
N ALA A 356 0.05 -4.75 -29.95
CA ALA A 356 -0.55 -4.45 -28.65
C ALA A 356 -2.06 -4.78 -28.57
N ALA A 357 -2.80 -4.74 -29.69
CA ALA A 357 -4.22 -4.97 -29.68
C ALA A 357 -4.65 -6.35 -29.14
N PRO A 358 -4.00 -7.48 -29.47
CA PRO A 358 -4.25 -8.77 -28.82
C PRO A 358 -4.00 -8.73 -27.31
N MET A 359 -2.91 -8.09 -26.84
CA MET A 359 -2.59 -7.95 -25.42
C MET A 359 -3.75 -7.29 -24.64
N TRP A 360 -4.28 -6.19 -25.15
CA TRP A 360 -5.42 -5.51 -24.54
C TRP A 360 -6.69 -6.36 -24.60
N SER A 361 -6.93 -7.07 -25.70
CA SER A 361 -8.08 -7.97 -25.83
C SER A 361 -8.03 -9.11 -24.81
N TYR A 362 -6.88 -9.73 -24.62
CA TYR A 362 -6.69 -10.78 -23.62
C TYR A 362 -6.79 -10.23 -22.19
N LEU A 363 -6.29 -9.01 -21.95
CA LEU A 363 -6.44 -8.35 -20.67
C LEU A 363 -7.92 -8.06 -20.35
N LEU A 364 -8.68 -7.59 -21.33
CA LEU A 364 -10.14 -7.39 -21.21
C LEU A 364 -10.88 -8.70 -20.98
N GLY A 365 -10.44 -9.79 -21.61
CA GLY A 365 -11.03 -11.12 -21.43
C GLY A 365 -10.61 -11.83 -20.13
N ASP A 366 -9.69 -11.25 -19.35
CA ASP A 366 -9.05 -11.90 -18.20
C ASP A 366 -8.32 -13.21 -18.56
N THR A 367 -7.81 -13.29 -19.79
CA THR A 367 -7.16 -14.49 -20.36
C THR A 367 -5.70 -14.26 -20.73
N LEU A 368 -5.14 -13.08 -20.44
CA LEU A 368 -3.75 -12.77 -20.81
C LEU A 368 -2.75 -13.79 -20.27
N ALA A 369 -2.98 -14.34 -19.06
CA ALA A 369 -2.11 -15.35 -18.47
C ALA A 369 -1.97 -16.62 -19.33
N GLU A 370 -2.99 -16.95 -20.13
CA GLU A 370 -3.01 -18.11 -21.02
C GLU A 370 -2.25 -17.85 -22.35
N HIS A 371 -2.08 -16.55 -22.70
CA HIS A 371 -1.50 -16.09 -23.93
C HIS A 371 -0.10 -15.47 -23.80
N ILE A 372 0.53 -15.56 -22.60
CA ILE A 372 1.87 -15.03 -22.34
C ILE A 372 2.93 -15.49 -23.37
N PRO A 373 2.93 -16.74 -23.86
CA PRO A 373 3.91 -17.17 -24.87
C PRO A 373 3.85 -16.38 -26.19
N GLU A 374 2.74 -15.72 -26.50
CA GLU A 374 2.59 -14.89 -27.72
C GLU A 374 3.38 -13.57 -27.62
N PHE A 375 3.72 -13.13 -26.39
CA PHE A 375 4.43 -11.89 -26.08
C PHE A 375 5.87 -12.13 -25.58
N GLY A 376 6.52 -13.17 -26.05
CA GLY A 376 7.84 -13.57 -25.53
C GLY A 376 8.93 -12.48 -25.65
N GLU A 377 8.86 -11.63 -26.69
CA GLU A 377 9.80 -10.51 -26.87
C GLU A 377 9.48 -9.32 -25.95
N ASP A 378 8.24 -9.20 -25.48
CA ASP A 378 7.76 -8.13 -24.58
C ASP A 378 7.88 -8.52 -23.12
N LEU A 379 8.17 -9.79 -22.82
CA LEU A 379 8.40 -10.27 -21.46
C LEU A 379 9.69 -9.70 -20.89
N LEU A 380 9.68 -9.41 -19.61
CA LEU A 380 10.91 -9.12 -18.88
C LEU A 380 11.84 -10.34 -18.96
N PRO A 381 13.04 -10.21 -19.52
CA PRO A 381 13.99 -11.31 -19.53
C PRO A 381 14.41 -11.69 -18.10
N GLU A 382 14.88 -12.92 -17.93
CA GLU A 382 15.35 -13.39 -16.62
C GLU A 382 16.52 -12.53 -16.12
N VAL A 383 17.39 -12.11 -17.04
CA VAL A 383 18.53 -11.23 -16.75
C VAL A 383 18.49 -10.04 -17.71
N PRO A 384 17.87 -8.91 -17.33
CA PRO A 384 17.84 -7.70 -18.15
C PRO A 384 19.16 -6.94 -18.12
N TYR A 385 19.31 -5.99 -19.05
CA TYR A 385 20.47 -5.08 -19.09
C TYR A 385 20.56 -4.14 -17.90
#